data_399cf2fbf3074d2f35789829d023088e
#
_entry.id   399cf2fbf3074d2f35789829d023088e
#
_cell.length_a   1.000
_cell.length_b   1.000
_cell.length_c   1.000
_cell.angle_alpha   90.00
_cell.angle_beta   90.00
_cell.angle_gamma   90.00
#
_symmetry.space_group_name_H-M   'P 1'
#
loop_
_entity.id
_entity.type
_entity.pdbx_description
1 polymer ?
#
loop_
_entity_poly.entity_id
_entity_poly.type
_entity_poly.pdbx_seq_one_letter_code
_entity_poly.pdbx_strand_id
1 'polypeptide(L)' 'AVLTESITEYAPGRTRIDGVNWQIRTNSNAPLTKGSKVRIIGYDSIILIAEPI' A
#
# COMPACT_ATOMS: atom_id res chain seq x y z
N ALA A 1 4.14 -7.47 1.23
CA ALA A 1 4.23 -6.82 -0.10
C ALA A 1 5.23 -5.66 -0.04
N VAL A 2 5.66 -5.23 -1.20
CA VAL A 2 6.57 -4.10 -1.35
C VAL A 2 5.87 -3.04 -2.18
N LEU A 3 5.94 -1.79 -1.73
CA LEU A 3 5.30 -0.69 -2.45
C LEU A 3 6.05 -0.40 -3.76
N THR A 4 5.32 -0.30 -4.84
CA THR A 4 5.86 0.14 -6.13
C THR A 4 5.69 1.64 -6.35
N GLU A 5 4.84 2.27 -5.54
CA GLU A 5 4.68 3.73 -5.48
C GLU A 5 4.43 4.14 -4.04
N SER A 6 4.88 5.34 -3.69
CA SER A 6 4.75 5.87 -2.32
C SER A 6 3.29 6.11 -1.93
N ILE A 7 2.97 5.88 -0.66
CA ILE A 7 1.70 6.28 -0.07
C ILE A 7 1.89 7.67 0.53
N THR A 8 1.05 8.62 0.13
CA THR A 8 1.07 9.98 0.65
C THR A 8 -0.30 10.33 1.23
N GLU A 9 -0.40 11.45 1.91
CA GLU A 9 -1.68 11.90 2.43
C GLU A 9 -2.67 12.33 1.33
N TYR A 10 -2.16 12.54 0.11
CA TYR A 10 -2.98 12.99 -1.02
C TYR A 10 -3.32 11.88 -2.00
N ALA A 11 -2.61 10.77 -1.96
CA ALA A 11 -2.79 9.70 -2.93
C ALA A 11 -2.44 8.34 -2.32
N PRO A 12 -3.19 7.28 -2.65
CA PRO A 12 -2.78 5.94 -2.28
C PRO A 12 -1.54 5.54 -3.06
N GLY A 13 -0.76 4.65 -2.47
CA GLY A 13 0.34 4.03 -3.18
C GLY A 13 -0.13 2.88 -4.04
N ARG A 14 0.81 2.13 -4.56
CA ARG A 14 0.54 0.93 -5.34
C ARG A 14 1.47 -0.19 -4.95
N THR A 15 0.98 -1.40 -5.12
CA THR A 15 1.78 -2.62 -4.99
C THR A 15 1.38 -3.57 -6.09
N ARG A 16 2.23 -4.55 -6.35
CA ARG A 16 1.98 -5.55 -7.38
C ARG A 16 1.93 -6.93 -6.74
N ILE A 17 0.84 -7.65 -6.98
CA ILE A 17 0.64 -9.00 -6.47
C ILE A 17 0.25 -9.89 -7.64
N ASP A 18 1.02 -10.95 -7.86
CA ASP A 18 0.79 -11.92 -8.95
C ASP A 18 0.61 -11.26 -10.32
N GLY A 19 1.39 -10.22 -10.59
CA GLY A 19 1.32 -9.51 -11.86
C GLY A 19 0.22 -8.48 -11.95
N VAL A 20 -0.59 -8.31 -10.91
CA VAL A 20 -1.70 -7.36 -10.89
C VAL A 20 -1.33 -6.17 -10.02
N ASN A 21 -1.53 -4.97 -10.55
CA ASN A 21 -1.32 -3.73 -9.79
C ASN A 21 -2.54 -3.44 -8.94
N TRP A 22 -2.30 -3.17 -7.66
CA TRP A 22 -3.34 -2.84 -6.70
C TRP A 22 -3.06 -1.47 -6.09
N GLN A 23 -4.12 -0.69 -5.88
CA GLN A 23 -4.01 0.47 -5.02
C GLN A 23 -3.93 0.00 -3.58
N ILE A 24 -3.11 0.69 -2.78
CA ILE A 24 -2.87 0.32 -1.39
C ILE A 24 -2.79 1.58 -0.55
N ARG A 25 -3.40 1.54 0.62
CA ARG A 25 -3.26 2.60 1.60
C ARG A 25 -2.91 2.01 2.95
N THR A 26 -2.41 2.85 3.83
CA THR A 26 -1.99 2.43 5.16
C THR A 26 -3.03 2.80 6.20
N ASN A 27 -3.07 1.99 7.27
CA ASN A 27 -3.84 2.31 8.47
C ASN A 27 -3.10 3.29 9.39
N SER A 28 -1.88 3.67 9.02
CA SER A 28 -1.07 4.64 9.74
C SER A 28 -1.25 6.03 9.12
N ASN A 29 -1.05 7.08 9.92
CA ASN A 29 -1.07 8.46 9.42
C ASN A 29 0.26 8.88 8.79
N ALA A 30 1.29 8.05 8.91
CA ALA A 30 2.60 8.36 8.34
C ALA A 30 2.67 7.93 6.89
N PRO A 31 3.22 8.76 6.00
CA PRO A 31 3.40 8.34 4.61
C PRO A 31 4.47 7.25 4.52
N LEU A 32 4.33 6.38 3.52
CA LEU A 32 5.28 5.31 3.26
C LEU A 32 5.90 5.53 1.89
N THR A 33 7.20 5.33 1.79
CA THR A 33 7.94 5.55 0.55
C THR A 33 7.94 4.31 -0.32
N LYS A 34 8.14 4.54 -1.62
CA LYS A 34 8.35 3.48 -2.59
C LYS A 34 9.46 2.54 -2.11
N GLY A 35 9.24 1.25 -2.25
CA GLY A 35 10.18 0.23 -1.81
C GLY A 35 9.99 -0.24 -0.38
N SER A 36 9.11 0.40 0.38
CA SER A 36 8.82 -0.01 1.75
C SER A 36 8.13 -1.37 1.77
N LYS A 37 8.50 -2.18 2.74
CA LYS A 37 7.82 -3.46 2.98
C LYS A 37 6.61 -3.22 3.86
N VAL A 38 5.49 -3.81 3.48
CA VAL A 38 4.23 -3.67 4.20
C VAL A 38 3.55 -5.02 4.31
N ARG A 39 2.70 -5.16 5.32
CA ARG A 39 1.86 -6.33 5.49
C ARG A 39 0.43 -5.97 5.16
N ILE A 40 -0.20 -6.75 4.30
CA ILE A 40 -1.61 -6.56 3.94
C ILE A 40 -2.46 -7.09 5.08
N ILE A 41 -3.32 -6.24 5.64
CA ILE A 41 -4.18 -6.60 6.77
C ILE A 41 -5.65 -6.66 6.40
N GLY A 42 -5.99 -6.23 5.20
CA GLY A 42 -7.37 -6.25 4.74
C GLY A 42 -7.53 -5.56 3.41
N TYR A 43 -8.77 -5.39 3.01
CA TYR A 43 -9.08 -4.66 1.80
C TYR A 43 -10.43 -3.95 1.97
N ASP A 44 -10.61 -2.90 1.19
CA ASP A 44 -11.86 -2.15 1.11
C ASP A 44 -12.18 -1.97 -0.36
N SER A 45 -13.16 -2.76 -0.86
CA SER A 45 -13.44 -2.82 -2.30
C SER A 45 -12.18 -3.26 -3.06
N ILE A 46 -11.63 -2.41 -3.92
CA ILE A 46 -10.44 -2.73 -4.72
C ILE A 46 -9.16 -2.13 -4.14
N ILE A 47 -9.23 -1.54 -2.96
CA ILE A 47 -8.07 -0.92 -2.32
C ILE A 47 -7.60 -1.82 -1.18
N LEU A 48 -6.33 -2.19 -1.20
CA LEU A 48 -5.74 -2.96 -0.12
C LEU A 48 -5.41 -2.05 1.06
N ILE A 49 -5.51 -2.58 2.26
CA ILE A 49 -5.13 -1.89 3.48
C ILE A 49 -3.93 -2.60 4.06
N ALA A 50 -2.89 -1.85 4.37
CA ALA A 50 -1.64 -2.40 4.83
C ALA A 50 -1.12 -1.66 6.05
N GLU A 51 -0.27 -2.33 6.79
CA GLU A 51 0.49 -1.72 7.88
C GLU A 51 1.98 -1.81 7.57
N PRO A 52 2.79 -0.84 8.01
CA PRO A 52 4.24 -0.94 7.86
C PRO A 52 4.79 -2.10 8.69
N ILE A 53 5.81 -2.73 8.13
CA ILE A 53 6.52 -3.79 8.85
C ILE A 53 7.65 -3.19 9.67
#